data_9a2bd148505dcfeaf972c63d25ea8689
#
_entry.id   9a2bd148505dcfeaf972c63d25ea8689
#
_cell.length_a   1.000
_cell.length_b   1.000
_cell.length_c   1.000
_cell.angle_alpha   90.00
_cell.angle_beta   90.00
_cell.angle_gamma   90.00
#
_symmetry.space_group_name_H-M   'P 1'
#
loop_
_entity.id
_entity.type
_entity.pdbx_description
1 polymer ?
#
loop_
_entity_poly.entity_id
_entity_poly.type
_entity_poly.pdbx_seq_one_letter_code
_entity_poly.pdbx_strand_id
1 'polypeptide(L)'
;MSNSIVITLPHRLGAEEAKRRISGGIELLRRDYIDKLAYSEVNWNGDTANLRVVAFGQTATAQLYVMNDAVRIEVQLPWILAALTGKIQGVLKSSAEESLRIGHTPPKA
;
A
#
# COMPACT_ATOMS: atom_id res chain seq x y z
N MET A 1 1.67 19.30 -11.24
CA MET A 1 1.62 17.89 -11.65
C MET A 1 1.92 17.00 -10.47
N SER A 2 1.13 15.97 -10.29
CA SER A 2 1.40 15.00 -9.23
C SER A 2 2.39 13.97 -9.72
N ASN A 3 3.17 13.42 -8.81
CA ASN A 3 4.07 12.32 -9.10
C ASN A 3 3.38 11.01 -8.82
N SER A 4 3.48 10.10 -9.76
CA SER A 4 2.85 8.78 -9.65
C SER A 4 3.91 7.71 -9.51
N ILE A 5 3.64 6.77 -8.62
CA ILE A 5 4.45 5.58 -8.44
C ILE A 5 3.58 4.39 -8.83
N VAL A 6 4.09 3.51 -9.69
CA VAL A 6 3.38 2.29 -10.07
C VAL A 6 4.28 1.10 -9.76
N ILE A 7 3.76 0.18 -8.96
CA ILE A 7 4.47 -1.04 -8.59
C ILE A 7 3.56 -2.22 -8.93
N THR A 8 4.10 -3.22 -9.60
CA THR A 8 3.37 -4.44 -9.88
C THR A 8 4.17 -5.62 -9.34
N LEU A 9 3.52 -6.44 -8.53
CA LEU A 9 4.15 -7.59 -7.89
C LEU A 9 3.40 -8.86 -8.29
N PRO A 10 4.09 -9.82 -8.90
CA PRO A 10 3.44 -11.10 -9.21
C PRO A 10 3.27 -11.96 -7.97
N HIS A 11 2.27 -12.81 -7.99
CA HIS A 11 2.06 -13.80 -6.94
C HIS A 11 1.34 -15.01 -7.52
N ARG A 12 1.24 -16.06 -6.72
CA ARG A 12 0.56 -17.29 -7.11
C ARG A 12 -0.50 -17.68 -6.08
N LEU A 13 -1.15 -16.69 -5.49
CA LEU A 13 -2.05 -16.91 -4.35
C LEU A 13 -3.52 -16.92 -4.75
N GLY A 14 -3.85 -16.38 -5.91
CA GLY A 14 -5.22 -16.07 -6.25
C GLY A 14 -5.64 -14.74 -5.62
N ALA A 15 -6.68 -14.13 -6.17
CA ALA A 15 -7.10 -12.79 -5.74
C ALA A 15 -7.56 -12.78 -4.28
N GLU A 16 -8.29 -13.78 -3.86
CA GLU A 16 -8.86 -13.81 -2.51
C GLU A 16 -7.79 -13.86 -1.43
N GLU A 17 -6.83 -14.77 -1.57
CA GLU A 17 -5.74 -14.88 -0.61
C GLU A 17 -4.81 -13.67 -0.67
N ALA A 18 -4.51 -13.18 -1.86
CA ALA A 18 -3.69 -11.98 -2.01
C ALA A 18 -4.37 -10.79 -1.35
N LYS A 19 -5.68 -10.62 -1.53
CA LYS A 19 -6.43 -9.55 -0.89
C LYS A 19 -6.33 -9.64 0.63
N ARG A 20 -6.46 -10.82 1.18
CA ARG A 20 -6.36 -11.02 2.63
C ARG A 20 -4.99 -10.59 3.15
N ARG A 21 -3.94 -10.98 2.46
CA ARG A 21 -2.57 -10.66 2.87
C ARG A 21 -2.27 -9.18 2.72
N ILE A 22 -2.68 -8.59 1.62
CA ILE A 22 -2.48 -7.16 1.37
C ILE A 22 -3.28 -6.32 2.37
N SER A 23 -4.50 -6.72 2.69
CA SER A 23 -5.30 -6.01 3.68
C SER A 23 -4.61 -5.99 5.03
N GLY A 24 -4.04 -7.13 5.46
CA GLY A 24 -3.26 -7.17 6.69
C GLY A 24 -2.04 -6.27 6.65
N GLY A 25 -1.34 -6.25 5.51
CA GLY A 25 -0.18 -5.40 5.33
C GLY A 25 -0.50 -3.92 5.37
N ILE A 26 -1.63 -3.52 4.80
CA ILE A 26 -2.08 -2.13 4.85
C ILE A 26 -2.32 -1.70 6.29
N GLU A 27 -2.99 -2.54 7.08
CA GLU A 27 -3.27 -2.21 8.47
C GLU A 27 -1.99 -2.10 9.30
N LEU A 28 -1.02 -2.96 9.06
CA LEU A 28 0.27 -2.87 9.72
C LEU A 28 1.01 -1.59 9.35
N LEU A 29 1.01 -1.24 8.07
CA LEU A 29 1.65 -0.03 7.60
C LEU A 29 1.02 1.21 8.22
N ARG A 30 -0.30 1.25 8.28
CA ARG A 30 -1.02 2.35 8.89
C ARG A 30 -0.67 2.46 10.38
N ARG A 31 -0.75 1.37 11.10
CA ARG A 31 -0.52 1.36 12.54
C ARG A 31 0.91 1.72 12.89
N ASP A 32 1.88 1.17 12.16
CA ASP A 32 3.28 1.28 12.54
C ASP A 32 3.95 2.54 12.02
N TYR A 33 3.46 3.10 10.93
CA TYR A 33 4.09 4.26 10.29
C TYR A 33 3.16 5.43 10.09
N ILE A 34 2.01 5.21 9.49
CA ILE A 34 1.15 6.30 9.02
C ILE A 34 0.42 6.96 10.17
N ASP A 35 -0.21 6.17 11.05
CA ASP A 35 -1.09 6.71 12.09
C ASP A 35 -0.34 7.52 13.14
N LYS A 36 0.97 7.39 13.20
CA LYS A 36 1.80 8.17 14.12
C LYS A 36 2.01 9.60 13.65
N LEU A 37 1.88 9.85 12.34
CA LEU A 37 2.24 11.13 11.74
C LEU A 37 1.12 11.71 10.88
N ALA A 38 0.10 10.94 10.58
CA ALA A 38 -0.87 11.31 9.56
C ALA A 38 -2.24 10.72 9.85
N TYR A 39 -3.25 11.25 9.17
CA TYR A 39 -4.57 10.65 9.12
C TYR A 39 -4.67 9.80 7.86
N SER A 40 -5.30 8.63 7.97
CA SER A 40 -5.46 7.77 6.80
C SER A 40 -6.83 7.11 6.77
N GLU A 41 -7.30 6.82 5.57
CA GLU A 41 -8.53 6.10 5.31
C GLU A 41 -8.28 5.02 4.28
N VAL A 42 -8.93 3.86 4.46
CA VAL A 42 -8.87 2.78 3.48
C VAL A 42 -10.30 2.35 3.16
N ASN A 43 -10.62 2.26 1.89
CA ASN A 43 -11.91 1.79 1.44
C ASN A 43 -11.72 0.69 0.41
N TRP A 44 -12.31 -0.47 0.65
CA TRP A 44 -12.30 -1.57 -0.30
C TRP A 44 -13.55 -1.56 -1.16
N ASN A 45 -13.35 -1.76 -2.44
CA ASN A 45 -14.43 -1.93 -3.40
C ASN A 45 -14.09 -3.17 -4.23
N GLY A 46 -14.67 -4.31 -3.88
CA GLY A 46 -14.28 -5.56 -4.48
C GLY A 46 -12.82 -5.88 -4.16
N ASP A 47 -12.01 -6.07 -5.18
CA ASP A 47 -10.59 -6.37 -5.03
C ASP A 47 -9.70 -5.13 -5.20
N THR A 48 -10.29 -3.94 -5.12
CA THR A 48 -9.57 -2.69 -5.21
C THR A 48 -9.63 -1.95 -3.89
N ALA A 49 -8.47 -1.54 -3.37
CA ALA A 49 -8.40 -0.72 -2.17
C ALA A 49 -8.05 0.72 -2.56
N ASN A 50 -8.75 1.67 -1.97
CA ASN A 50 -8.43 3.09 -2.11
C ASN A 50 -7.93 3.60 -0.77
N LEU A 51 -6.71 4.09 -0.77
CA LEU A 51 -6.06 4.60 0.43
C LEU A 51 -5.82 6.10 0.28
N ARG A 52 -6.15 6.84 1.32
CA ARG A 52 -5.93 8.28 1.36
C ARG A 52 -5.17 8.61 2.63
N VAL A 53 -4.09 9.36 2.49
CA VAL A 53 -3.25 9.77 3.62
C VAL A 53 -3.15 11.29 3.61
N VAL A 54 -3.45 11.90 4.76
CA VAL A 54 -3.37 13.36 4.91
C VAL A 54 -2.37 13.67 6.02
N ALA A 55 -1.36 14.44 5.68
CA ALA A 55 -0.34 14.86 6.65
C ALA A 55 0.17 16.25 6.27
N PHE A 56 0.32 17.11 7.24
CA PHE A 56 0.91 18.46 7.05
C PHE A 56 0.22 19.25 5.93
N GLY A 57 -1.12 19.14 5.85
CA GLY A 57 -1.88 19.83 4.82
C GLY A 57 -1.76 19.25 3.43
N GLN A 58 -1.08 18.12 3.27
CA GLN A 58 -0.89 17.46 1.99
C GLN A 58 -1.67 16.14 1.95
N THR A 59 -2.15 15.80 0.78
CA THR A 59 -2.91 14.56 0.58
C THR A 59 -2.19 13.68 -0.44
N ALA A 60 -1.94 12.44 -0.07
CA ALA A 60 -1.47 11.40 -0.98
C ALA A 60 -2.56 10.35 -1.12
N THR A 61 -2.69 9.77 -2.30
CA THR A 61 -3.67 8.72 -2.54
C THR A 61 -2.97 7.51 -3.14
N ALA A 62 -3.58 6.35 -2.92
CA ALA A 62 -3.08 5.11 -3.51
C ALA A 62 -4.25 4.23 -3.89
N GLN A 63 -4.09 3.48 -4.96
CA GLN A 63 -5.02 2.44 -5.35
C GLN A 63 -4.25 1.14 -5.45
N LEU A 64 -4.82 0.09 -4.86
CA LEU A 64 -4.25 -1.25 -4.93
C LEU A 64 -5.23 -2.14 -5.65
N TYR A 65 -4.79 -2.72 -6.75
CA TYR A 65 -5.61 -3.62 -7.56
C TYR A 65 -5.12 -5.04 -7.34
N VAL A 66 -5.93 -5.83 -6.65
CA VAL A 66 -5.58 -7.22 -6.37
C VAL A 66 -6.12 -8.09 -7.48
N MET A 67 -5.22 -8.75 -8.20
CA MET A 67 -5.56 -9.63 -9.32
C MET A 67 -5.21 -11.05 -8.96
N ASN A 68 -5.61 -12.01 -9.80
CA ASN A 68 -5.35 -13.42 -9.51
C ASN A 68 -3.86 -13.75 -9.41
N ASP A 69 -3.04 -13.07 -10.18
CA ASP A 69 -1.62 -13.40 -10.31
C ASP A 69 -0.69 -12.22 -10.04
N ALA A 70 -1.23 -11.09 -9.62
CA ALA A 70 -0.43 -9.90 -9.36
C ALA A 70 -1.19 -8.93 -8.45
N VAL A 71 -0.45 -8.03 -7.84
CA VAL A 71 -0.98 -6.86 -7.16
C VAL A 71 -0.35 -5.63 -7.80
N ARG A 72 -1.17 -4.71 -8.24
CA ARG A 72 -0.70 -3.43 -8.78
C ARG A 72 -1.01 -2.33 -7.80
N ILE A 73 0.00 -1.53 -7.49
CA ILE A 73 -0.11 -0.42 -6.56
C ILE A 73 0.18 0.85 -7.32
N GLU A 74 -0.75 1.80 -7.28
CA GLU A 74 -0.57 3.11 -7.89
C GLU A 74 -0.67 4.15 -6.79
N VAL A 75 0.38 4.95 -6.63
CA VAL A 75 0.43 6.00 -5.61
C VAL A 75 0.57 7.33 -6.29
N GLN A 76 -0.21 8.30 -5.84
CA GLN A 76 -0.15 9.67 -6.34
C GLN A 76 0.27 10.57 -5.19
N LEU A 77 1.40 11.25 -5.39
CA LEU A 77 1.98 12.12 -4.39
C LEU A 77 1.82 13.59 -4.80
N PRO A 78 1.60 14.50 -3.84
CA PRO A 78 1.72 15.93 -4.12
C PRO A 78 3.12 16.23 -4.63
N TRP A 79 3.23 17.23 -5.50
CA TRP A 79 4.52 17.59 -6.08
C TRP A 79 5.59 17.91 -5.02
N ILE A 80 5.15 18.44 -3.87
CA ILE A 80 6.07 18.80 -2.80
C ILE A 80 6.80 17.59 -2.21
N LEU A 81 6.25 16.39 -2.40
CA LEU A 81 6.86 15.14 -1.95
C LEU A 81 7.64 14.43 -3.05
N ALA A 82 7.84 15.10 -4.19
CA ALA A 82 8.53 14.49 -5.34
C ALA A 82 9.91 13.95 -4.98
N ALA A 83 10.63 14.65 -4.12
CA ALA A 83 11.98 14.25 -3.72
C ALA A 83 11.99 12.91 -2.95
N LEU A 84 10.84 12.50 -2.39
CA LEU A 84 10.73 11.27 -1.61
C LEU A 84 10.26 10.07 -2.42
N THR A 85 10.01 10.26 -3.73
CA THR A 85 9.41 9.22 -4.57
C THR A 85 10.18 7.90 -4.48
N GLY A 86 11.49 7.93 -4.64
CA GLY A 86 12.30 6.71 -4.61
C GLY A 86 12.25 5.99 -3.27
N LYS A 87 12.27 6.76 -2.18
CA LYS A 87 12.22 6.20 -0.84
C LYS A 87 10.85 5.57 -0.55
N ILE A 88 9.79 6.27 -0.93
CA ILE A 88 8.43 5.76 -0.76
C ILE A 88 8.21 4.50 -1.58
N GLN A 89 8.68 4.51 -2.83
CA GLN A 89 8.57 3.35 -3.70
C GLN A 89 9.27 2.13 -3.09
N GLY A 90 10.47 2.32 -2.55
CA GLY A 90 11.21 1.24 -1.92
C GLY A 90 10.49 0.65 -0.71
N VAL A 91 9.95 1.51 0.15
CA VAL A 91 9.20 1.06 1.33
C VAL A 91 7.95 0.30 0.92
N LEU A 92 7.19 0.84 -0.03
CA LEU A 92 5.94 0.20 -0.47
C LEU A 92 6.20 -1.14 -1.13
N LYS A 93 7.21 -1.21 -1.99
CA LYS A 93 7.57 -2.47 -2.65
C LYS A 93 7.97 -3.52 -1.64
N SER A 94 8.83 -3.15 -0.69
CA SER A 94 9.30 -4.07 0.34
C SER A 94 8.16 -4.55 1.23
N SER A 95 7.29 -3.65 1.67
CA SER A 95 6.15 -4.00 2.51
C SER A 95 5.17 -4.91 1.78
N ALA A 96 4.90 -4.62 0.51
CA ALA A 96 3.95 -5.43 -0.27
C ALA A 96 4.52 -6.82 -0.55
N GLU A 97 5.80 -6.91 -0.89
CA GLU A 97 6.45 -8.19 -1.11
C GLU A 97 6.40 -9.05 0.15
N GLU A 98 6.69 -8.44 1.29
CA GLU A 98 6.65 -9.15 2.55
C GLU A 98 5.23 -9.60 2.90
N SER A 99 4.23 -8.74 2.67
CA SER A 99 2.84 -9.08 2.90
C SER A 99 2.41 -10.29 2.10
N LEU A 100 2.78 -10.34 0.83
CA LEU A 100 2.43 -11.46 -0.05
C LEU A 100 3.16 -12.74 0.34
N ARG A 101 4.40 -12.61 0.82
CA ARG A 101 5.22 -13.76 1.14
C ARG A 101 4.82 -14.45 2.44
N ILE A 102 4.58 -13.67 3.51
CA ILE A 102 4.35 -14.24 4.84
C ILE A 102 2.91 -14.14 5.32
N GLY A 103 2.05 -13.49 4.55
CA GLY A 103 0.63 -13.40 4.86
C GLY A 103 0.31 -12.56 6.07
N HIS A 104 1.24 -11.80 6.60
CA HIS A 104 1.03 -10.97 7.78
C HIS A 104 0.36 -11.70 8.92
N THR A 105 0.69 -12.96 9.08
CA THR A 105 0.35 -13.64 10.30
C THR A 105 1.15 -12.96 11.39
N PRO A 106 0.53 -12.52 12.48
CA PRO A 106 1.30 -11.87 13.52
C PRO A 106 2.44 -12.78 13.94
N PRO A 107 3.65 -12.23 14.08
CA PRO A 107 4.73 -13.06 14.54
C PRO A 107 4.34 -13.63 15.89
N LYS A 108 4.59 -14.88 16.05
CA LYS A 108 4.35 -15.49 17.34
C LYS A 108 5.33 -14.87 18.30
N ALA A 109 4.76 -14.26 19.30
CA ALA A 109 5.60 -13.68 20.33
C ALA A 109 6.45 -14.74 20.94
#